data_3db72ab742ff9571a99f3fe52f3d762a
#
_entry.id   3db72ab742ff9571a99f3fe52f3d762a
#
_cell.length_a   1.000
_cell.length_b   1.000
_cell.length_c   1.000
_cell.angle_alpha   90.00
_cell.angle_beta   90.00
_cell.angle_gamma   90.00
#
_symmetry.space_group_name_H-M   'P 1'
#
loop_
_entity.id
_entity.type
_entity.pdbx_description
1 polymer ?
#
loop_
_entity_poly.entity_id
_entity_poly.type
_entity_poly.pdbx_seq_one_letter_code
_entity_poly.pdbx_strand_id
1 'polypeptide(L)'
;IPDMGAYARVNQILKTEPINGRHIMEMLEERAAAEPRQFREKRLEQLAGYREYAYMRKRWVQYERRNGGENEPWEDVLDRIMRFAKPVWGAVCRKEVFFDDWMPELSRFLG
;
A
#
# COMPACT_ATOMS: atom_id res chain seq x y z
N ILE A 1 -12.82 8.97 0.25
CA ILE A 1 -11.79 8.61 1.23
C ILE A 1 -11.81 7.10 1.42
N PRO A 2 -10.67 6.44 1.31
CA PRO A 2 -10.61 5.00 1.52
C PRO A 2 -11.03 4.61 2.94
N ASP A 3 -11.64 3.47 3.05
CA ASP A 3 -12.08 2.89 4.30
C ASP A 3 -10.87 2.43 5.13
N MET A 4 -10.89 2.71 6.42
CA MET A 4 -9.79 2.33 7.32
C MET A 4 -9.59 0.82 7.39
N GLY A 5 -10.66 0.04 7.20
CA GLY A 5 -10.54 -1.41 7.14
C GLY A 5 -9.68 -1.88 5.97
N ALA A 6 -9.73 -1.19 4.85
CA ALA A 6 -8.88 -1.52 3.69
C ALA A 6 -7.40 -1.29 4.02
N TYR A 7 -7.07 -0.17 4.65
CA TYR A 7 -5.70 0.10 5.08
C TYR A 7 -5.23 -0.95 6.10
N ALA A 8 -6.08 -1.33 7.03
CA ALA A 8 -5.74 -2.33 8.05
C ALA A 8 -5.46 -3.70 7.41
N ARG A 9 -6.28 -4.11 6.43
CA ARG A 9 -6.09 -5.39 5.73
C ARG A 9 -4.80 -5.40 4.94
N VAL A 10 -4.53 -4.34 4.19
CA VAL A 10 -3.28 -4.24 3.41
C VAL A 10 -2.08 -4.24 4.35
N ASN A 11 -2.14 -3.45 5.41
CA ASN A 11 -1.06 -3.41 6.39
C ASN A 11 -0.77 -4.78 6.99
N GLN A 12 -1.81 -5.52 7.35
CA GLN A 12 -1.66 -6.87 7.93
C GLN A 12 -1.03 -7.83 6.94
N ILE A 13 -1.46 -7.80 5.69
CA ILE A 13 -0.87 -8.63 4.63
C ILE A 13 0.61 -8.30 4.46
N LEU A 14 0.96 -7.02 4.40
CA LEU A 14 2.35 -6.60 4.22
C LEU A 14 3.25 -6.98 5.40
N LYS A 15 2.68 -7.14 6.60
CA LYS A 15 3.44 -7.55 7.80
C LYS A 15 3.63 -9.05 7.89
N THR A 16 2.78 -9.84 7.23
CA THR A 16 2.74 -11.29 7.47
C THR A 16 2.98 -12.15 6.23
N GLU A 17 2.76 -11.60 5.02
CA GLU A 17 2.77 -12.40 3.80
C GLU A 17 3.93 -12.02 2.88
N PRO A 18 4.77 -12.96 2.46
CA PRO A 18 5.66 -12.71 1.33
C PRO A 18 4.83 -12.57 0.05
N ILE A 19 5.21 -11.62 -0.82
CA ILE A 19 4.47 -11.37 -2.04
C ILE A 19 5.43 -11.50 -3.23
N ASN A 20 5.09 -12.36 -4.17
CA ASN A 20 5.86 -12.54 -5.39
C ASN A 20 5.68 -11.33 -6.30
N GLY A 21 6.80 -10.66 -6.63
CA GLY A 21 6.77 -9.41 -7.41
C GLY A 21 6.21 -9.59 -8.81
N ARG A 22 6.57 -10.68 -9.49
CA ARG A 22 6.02 -10.97 -10.82
C ARG A 22 4.50 -11.13 -10.78
N HIS A 23 4.02 -11.88 -9.81
CA HIS A 23 2.59 -12.15 -9.67
C HIS A 23 1.81 -10.87 -9.38
N ILE A 24 2.29 -10.05 -8.44
CA ILE A 24 1.59 -8.79 -8.13
C ILE A 24 1.60 -7.84 -9.33
N MET A 25 2.67 -7.82 -10.10
CA MET A 25 2.74 -6.99 -11.32
C MET A 25 1.73 -7.46 -12.36
N GLU A 26 1.59 -8.76 -12.58
CA GLU A 26 0.58 -9.29 -13.50
C GLU A 26 -0.83 -8.87 -13.10
N MET A 27 -1.16 -8.97 -11.81
CA MET A 27 -2.45 -8.56 -11.29
C MET A 27 -2.69 -7.05 -11.45
N LEU A 28 -1.69 -6.23 -11.15
CA LEU A 28 -1.81 -4.79 -11.25
C LEU A 28 -1.90 -4.32 -12.71
N GLU A 29 -1.17 -4.95 -13.61
CA GLU A 29 -1.25 -4.63 -15.04
C GLU A 29 -2.62 -4.95 -15.60
N GLU A 30 -3.21 -6.09 -15.19
CA GLU A 30 -4.56 -6.46 -15.57
C GLU A 30 -5.58 -5.44 -15.07
N ARG A 31 -5.46 -5.02 -13.80
CA ARG A 31 -6.34 -4.00 -13.24
C ARG A 31 -6.14 -2.64 -13.91
N ALA A 32 -4.92 -2.28 -14.23
CA ALA A 32 -4.62 -1.02 -14.91
C ALA A 32 -5.22 -0.99 -16.32
N ALA A 33 -5.22 -2.12 -17.02
CA ALA A 33 -5.85 -2.22 -18.33
C ALA A 33 -7.37 -2.04 -18.25
N ALA A 34 -8.00 -2.59 -17.18
CA ALA A 34 -9.44 -2.50 -16.97
C ALA A 34 -9.86 -1.11 -16.46
N GLU A 35 -9.03 -0.47 -15.62
CA GLU A 35 -9.35 0.80 -14.97
C GLU A 35 -8.16 1.76 -15.04
N PRO A 36 -7.81 2.26 -16.24
CA PRO A 36 -6.57 3.06 -16.37
C PRO A 36 -6.56 4.35 -15.58
N ARG A 37 -7.72 4.90 -15.26
CA ARG A 37 -7.80 6.14 -14.47
C ARG A 37 -7.36 5.97 -13.03
N GLN A 38 -7.43 4.74 -12.49
CA GLN A 38 -7.01 4.45 -11.12
C GLN A 38 -5.50 4.32 -11.00
N PHE A 39 -4.80 4.00 -12.10
CA PHE A 39 -3.36 3.73 -12.11
C PHE A 39 -2.59 4.90 -12.71
N ARG A 40 -2.66 6.04 -12.01
CA ARG A 40 -1.90 7.26 -12.37
C ARG A 40 -0.96 7.59 -11.21
N GLU A 41 0.21 8.12 -11.53
CA GLU A 41 1.16 8.54 -10.50
C GLU A 41 0.57 9.57 -9.55
N LYS A 42 -0.34 10.41 -10.05
CA LYS A 42 -1.06 11.38 -9.23
C LYS A 42 -1.85 10.73 -8.09
N ARG A 43 -2.44 9.56 -8.34
CA ARG A 43 -3.16 8.82 -7.30
C ARG A 43 -2.21 8.36 -6.20
N LEU A 44 -1.02 7.92 -6.59
CA LEU A 44 0.00 7.51 -5.64
C LEU A 44 0.46 8.70 -4.79
N GLU A 45 0.64 9.86 -5.40
CA GLU A 45 0.99 11.09 -4.67
C GLU A 45 -0.10 11.50 -3.68
N GLN A 46 -1.37 11.35 -4.06
CA GLN A 46 -2.49 11.61 -3.15
C GLN A 46 -2.46 10.68 -1.95
N LEU A 47 -2.19 9.39 -2.18
CA LEU A 47 -2.08 8.43 -1.10
C LEU A 47 -0.93 8.80 -0.16
N ALA A 48 0.23 9.15 -0.69
CA ALA A 48 1.38 9.56 0.10
C ALA A 48 1.06 10.80 0.96
N GLY A 49 0.27 11.72 0.43
CA GLY A 49 -0.13 12.94 1.14
C GLY A 49 -0.98 12.69 2.39
N TYR A 50 -1.65 11.55 2.46
CA TYR A 50 -2.46 11.22 3.64
C TYR A 50 -1.64 10.96 4.90
N ARG A 51 -0.33 10.76 4.76
CA ARG A 51 0.57 10.51 5.88
C ARG A 51 0.51 11.64 6.92
N GLU A 52 0.49 12.89 6.46
CA GLU A 52 0.49 14.06 7.33
C GLU A 52 -0.92 14.60 7.60
N TYR A 53 -1.93 13.93 7.11
CA TYR A 53 -3.29 14.41 7.24
C TYR A 53 -3.89 14.03 8.59
N ALA A 54 -4.07 15.05 9.47
CA ALA A 54 -4.55 14.85 10.82
C ALA A 54 -5.89 14.08 10.90
N TYR A 55 -6.79 14.32 9.96
CA TYR A 55 -8.07 13.63 9.89
C TYR A 55 -7.89 12.11 9.70
N MET A 56 -6.97 11.70 8.84
CA MET A 56 -6.69 10.29 8.61
C MET A 56 -6.06 9.64 9.85
N ARG A 57 -5.15 10.34 10.50
CA ARG A 57 -4.53 9.88 11.75
C ARG A 57 -5.57 9.65 12.83
N LYS A 58 -6.50 10.60 12.98
CA LYS A 58 -7.59 10.49 13.96
C LYS A 58 -8.50 9.30 13.65
N ARG A 59 -8.87 9.13 12.39
CA ARG A 59 -9.72 8.01 11.97
C ARG A 59 -9.04 6.67 12.20
N TRP A 60 -7.73 6.58 11.95
CA TRP A 60 -6.97 5.37 12.19
C TRP A 60 -6.98 4.99 13.67
N VAL A 61 -6.73 5.94 14.56
CA VAL A 61 -6.76 5.68 16.01
C VAL A 61 -8.14 5.18 16.44
N GLN A 62 -9.22 5.78 15.94
CA GLN A 62 -10.58 5.37 16.26
C GLN A 62 -10.86 3.95 15.74
N TYR A 63 -10.41 3.63 14.54
CA TYR A 63 -10.56 2.30 13.96
C TYR A 63 -9.87 1.25 14.83
N GLU A 64 -8.63 1.49 15.23
CA GLU A 64 -7.90 0.55 16.05
C GLU A 64 -8.54 0.32 17.42
N ARG A 65 -9.06 1.36 18.03
CA ARG A 65 -9.78 1.23 19.30
C ARG A 65 -11.01 0.34 19.19
N ARG A 66 -11.74 0.44 18.08
CA ARG A 66 -12.96 -0.35 17.87
C ARG A 66 -12.65 -1.80 17.50
N ASN A 67 -11.52 -2.06 16.89
CA ASN A 67 -11.20 -3.37 16.31
C ASN A 67 -10.04 -4.09 17.01
N GLY A 68 -9.58 -3.57 18.15
CA GLY A 68 -8.53 -4.22 18.94
C GLY A 68 -7.16 -4.24 18.28
N GLY A 69 -6.82 -3.20 17.54
CA GLY A 69 -5.53 -3.11 16.86
C GLY A 69 -4.34 -2.98 17.79
N GLU A 70 -3.15 -3.06 17.21
CA GLU A 70 -1.87 -3.05 17.95
C GLU A 70 -1.38 -1.64 18.31
N ASN A 71 -2.18 -0.60 18.08
CA ASN A 71 -1.83 0.80 18.32
C ASN A 71 -0.63 1.26 17.48
N GLU A 72 -0.48 0.69 16.29
CA GLU A 72 0.57 1.11 15.36
C GLU A 72 0.28 2.54 14.86
N PRO A 73 1.26 3.46 14.89
CA PRO A 73 1.03 4.81 14.40
C PRO A 73 0.62 4.84 12.92
N TRP A 74 -0.30 5.73 12.56
CA TRP A 74 -0.76 5.89 11.19
C TRP A 74 0.40 6.11 10.21
N GLU A 75 1.37 6.94 10.61
CA GLU A 75 2.54 7.22 9.78
C GLU A 75 3.32 5.96 9.42
N ASP A 76 3.48 5.05 10.38
CA ASP A 76 4.20 3.80 10.17
C ASP A 76 3.43 2.86 9.25
N VAL A 77 2.10 2.81 9.40
CA VAL A 77 1.23 2.03 8.53
C VAL A 77 1.34 2.53 7.10
N LEU A 78 1.20 3.83 6.90
CA LEU A 78 1.24 4.39 5.56
C LEU A 78 2.65 4.31 4.96
N ASP A 79 3.70 4.47 5.75
CA ASP A 79 5.08 4.29 5.28
C ASP A 79 5.30 2.87 4.75
N ARG A 80 4.77 1.86 5.45
CA ARG A 80 4.87 0.47 4.99
C ARG A 80 4.10 0.27 3.69
N ILE A 81 2.87 0.77 3.63
CA ILE A 81 2.05 0.69 2.43
C ILE A 81 2.75 1.36 1.24
N MET A 82 3.36 2.52 1.46
CA MET A 82 4.07 3.24 0.41
C MET A 82 5.34 2.54 -0.04
N ARG A 83 6.07 1.89 0.88
CA ARG A 83 7.25 1.08 0.50
C ARG A 83 6.87 -0.05 -0.45
N PHE A 84 5.66 -0.60 -0.30
CA PHE A 84 5.13 -1.59 -1.22
C PHE A 84 4.58 -0.94 -2.49
N ALA A 85 3.69 0.02 -2.35
CA ALA A 85 2.92 0.59 -3.46
C ALA A 85 3.78 1.38 -4.44
N LYS A 86 4.73 2.15 -3.96
CA LYS A 86 5.52 3.05 -4.80
C LYS A 86 6.30 2.32 -5.90
N PRO A 87 7.08 1.26 -5.59
CA PRO A 87 7.78 0.53 -6.64
C PRO A 87 6.85 -0.15 -7.66
N VAL A 88 5.83 -0.86 -7.18
CA VAL A 88 4.96 -1.64 -8.07
C VAL A 88 4.03 -0.74 -8.88
N TRP A 89 3.43 0.25 -8.25
CA TRP A 89 2.54 1.20 -8.93
C TRP A 89 3.31 2.03 -9.95
N GLY A 90 4.49 2.52 -9.55
CA GLY A 90 5.35 3.26 -10.46
C GLY A 90 5.76 2.43 -11.66
N ALA A 91 6.12 1.16 -11.47
CA ALA A 91 6.48 0.26 -12.55
C ALA A 91 5.29 0.06 -13.52
N VAL A 92 4.07 -0.12 -13.00
CA VAL A 92 2.88 -0.23 -13.85
C VAL A 92 2.67 1.06 -14.66
N CYS A 93 2.75 2.22 -14.01
CA CYS A 93 2.53 3.50 -14.67
C CYS A 93 3.56 3.79 -15.75
N ARG A 94 4.82 3.42 -15.52
CA ARG A 94 5.92 3.66 -16.46
C ARG A 94 6.17 2.50 -17.41
N LYS A 95 5.38 1.42 -17.30
CA LYS A 95 5.53 0.19 -18.10
C LYS A 95 6.94 -0.41 -17.97
N GLU A 96 7.44 -0.40 -16.74
CA GLU A 96 8.73 -0.97 -16.40
C GLU A 96 8.57 -2.38 -15.86
N VAL A 97 9.62 -3.16 -16.00
CA VAL A 97 9.67 -4.53 -15.46
C VAL A 97 10.01 -4.47 -13.97
N PHE A 98 9.35 -5.31 -13.17
CA PHE A 98 9.59 -5.39 -11.75
C PHE A 98 9.44 -6.84 -11.28
N PHE A 99 10.47 -7.39 -10.65
CA PHE A 99 10.51 -8.80 -10.23
C PHE A 99 10.78 -9.01 -8.74
N ASP A 100 11.10 -7.95 -8.00
CA ASP A 100 11.51 -8.08 -6.60
C ASP A 100 10.35 -8.61 -5.74
N ASP A 101 10.69 -9.45 -4.77
CA ASP A 101 9.70 -10.04 -3.86
C ASP A 101 9.61 -9.25 -2.57
N TRP A 102 8.39 -9.13 -2.05
CA TRP A 102 8.16 -8.46 -0.79
C TRP A 102 8.51 -9.37 0.38
N MET A 103 9.34 -8.85 1.29
CA MET A 103 9.76 -9.56 2.49
C MET A 103 9.08 -8.92 3.71
N PRO A 104 8.08 -9.57 4.29
CA PRO A 104 7.30 -8.98 5.39
C PRO A 104 8.15 -8.66 6.63
N GLU A 105 9.14 -9.50 6.94
CA GLU A 105 10.02 -9.29 8.09
C GLU A 105 10.83 -8.00 7.99
N LEU A 106 11.11 -7.56 6.77
CA LEU A 106 11.92 -6.37 6.51
C LEU A 106 11.08 -5.18 6.05
N SER A 107 9.79 -5.38 5.81
CA SER A 107 8.88 -4.38 5.25
C SER A 107 9.45 -3.71 4.00
N ARG A 108 10.03 -4.51 3.10
CA ARG A 108 10.60 -4.02 1.84
C ARG A 108 10.73 -5.12 0.79
N PHE A 109 10.95 -4.69 -0.44
CA PHE A 109 11.27 -5.60 -1.54
C PHE A 109 12.74 -6.00 -1.53
N LEU A 110 13.01 -7.25 -1.91
CA LEU A 110 14.35 -7.76 -2.15
C LEU A 110 14.41 -8.34 -3.56
N GLY A 111 15.37 -7.91 -4.29
CA GLY A 111 15.63 -8.37 -5.65
C GLY A 111 16.76 -9.34 -5.76
#